data_6f4f903d0afb423966c75b04aec91a31
#
_entry.id   6f4f903d0afb423966c75b04aec91a31
#
_cell.length_a   1.000
_cell.length_b   1.000
_cell.length_c   1.000
_cell.angle_alpha   90.00
_cell.angle_beta   90.00
_cell.angle_gamma   90.00
#
_symmetry.space_group_name_H-M   'P 1'
#
loop_
_entity.id
_entity.type
_entity.pdbx_description
1 polymer ?
#
loop_
_entity_poly.entity_id
_entity_poly.type
_entity_poly.pdbx_seq_one_letter_code
_entity_poly.pdbx_strand_id
1 'polypeptide(L)' 'MKHYTRGQFTATFFPADGIPAAAVTAILSQLKPGAVIDDAGVDVNGPFTGTRHLIVNYREPAEKGA' A
#
# COMPACT_ATOMS: atom_id res chain seq x y z
N MET A 1 18.28 -6.21 -18.40
CA MET A 1 18.30 -5.91 -16.97
C MET A 1 17.02 -5.22 -16.55
N LYS A 2 16.46 -5.66 -15.45
CA LYS A 2 15.20 -5.08 -15.00
C LYS A 2 15.45 -3.91 -14.07
N HIS A 3 14.66 -2.90 -14.26
CA HIS A 3 14.70 -1.74 -13.40
C HIS A 3 13.38 -1.62 -12.65
N TYR A 4 13.46 -1.15 -11.44
CA TYR A 4 12.29 -0.96 -10.61
C TYR A 4 12.28 0.45 -10.04
N THR A 5 11.09 0.97 -9.87
CA THR A 5 10.87 2.22 -9.19
C THR A 5 10.22 1.93 -7.85
N ARG A 6 10.79 2.44 -6.79
CA ARG A 6 10.25 2.24 -5.46
C ARG A 6 9.18 3.27 -5.16
N GLY A 7 8.19 2.84 -4.42
CA GLY A 7 7.14 3.74 -4.00
C GLY A 7 6.60 3.33 -2.66
N GLN A 8 5.82 4.23 -2.10
CA GLN A 8 5.16 3.99 -0.83
C GLN A 8 3.80 4.65 -0.89
N PHE A 9 2.80 3.97 -0.35
CA PHE A 9 1.53 4.65 -0.15
C PHE A 9 1.03 4.39 1.25
N THR A 10 0.19 5.30 1.72
CA THR A 10 -0.45 5.20 3.01
C THR A 10 -1.95 5.40 2.81
N ALA A 11 -2.74 4.49 3.34
CA ALA A 11 -4.18 4.63 3.32
C ALA A 11 -4.68 4.67 4.75
N THR A 12 -5.59 5.58 5.03
CA THR A 12 -6.11 5.77 6.37
C THR A 12 -7.52 5.20 6.46
N PHE A 13 -7.77 4.42 7.50
CA PHE A 13 -9.06 3.80 7.73
C PHE A 13 -9.56 4.16 9.11
N PHE A 14 -10.87 4.31 9.23
CA PHE A 14 -11.51 4.53 10.50
C PHE A 14 -12.05 3.18 10.96
N PRO A 15 -11.46 2.63 11.99
CA PRO A 15 -11.53 1.20 12.23
C PRO A 15 -12.66 0.71 13.09
N ALA A 16 -13.83 1.29 13.03
CA ALA A 16 -14.93 0.68 13.75
C ALA A 16 -15.02 -0.80 13.37
N ASP A 17 -14.76 -1.08 12.11
CA ASP A 17 -14.88 -2.44 11.60
C ASP A 17 -13.56 -3.02 11.09
N GLY A 18 -12.47 -2.32 11.34
CA GLY A 18 -11.18 -2.77 10.83
C GLY A 18 -10.94 -2.31 9.41
N ILE A 19 -9.94 -2.89 8.79
CA ILE A 19 -9.57 -2.54 7.42
C ILE A 19 -10.23 -3.53 6.46
N PRO A 20 -11.11 -3.07 5.58
CA PRO A 20 -11.78 -4.00 4.67
C PRO A 20 -10.79 -4.57 3.66
N ALA A 21 -10.83 -5.88 3.52
CA ALA A 21 -9.94 -6.55 2.56
C ALA A 21 -10.20 -6.07 1.13
N ALA A 22 -11.45 -5.80 0.81
CA ALA A 22 -11.78 -5.33 -0.54
C ALA A 22 -11.13 -3.98 -0.84
N ALA A 23 -11.04 -3.11 0.17
CA ALA A 23 -10.39 -1.82 -0.02
C ALA A 23 -8.90 -2.00 -0.28
N VAL A 24 -8.28 -2.90 0.44
CA VAL A 24 -6.85 -3.19 0.25
C VAL A 24 -6.62 -3.76 -1.15
N THR A 25 -7.46 -4.68 -1.57
CA THR A 25 -7.36 -5.26 -2.90
C THR A 25 -7.49 -4.19 -3.98
N ALA A 26 -8.44 -3.28 -3.82
CA ALA A 26 -8.64 -2.21 -4.79
C ALA A 26 -7.40 -1.31 -4.89
N ILE A 27 -6.79 -1.01 -3.76
CA ILE A 27 -5.60 -0.17 -3.74
C ILE A 27 -4.44 -0.90 -4.43
N LEU A 28 -4.24 -2.15 -4.07
CA LEU A 28 -3.13 -2.91 -4.64
C LEU A 28 -3.28 -3.12 -6.14
N SER A 29 -4.51 -3.21 -6.61
CA SER A 29 -4.74 -3.42 -8.04
C SER A 29 -4.41 -2.20 -8.88
N GLN A 30 -4.18 -1.05 -8.26
CA GLN A 30 -3.75 0.13 -8.99
C GLN A 30 -2.26 0.14 -9.28
N LEU A 31 -1.53 -0.75 -8.68
CA LEU A 31 -0.11 -0.87 -8.97
C LEU A 31 0.08 -1.52 -10.33
N LYS A 32 1.22 -1.22 -10.94
CA LYS A 32 1.52 -1.78 -12.26
C LYS A 32 1.66 -3.28 -12.19
N PRO A 33 1.33 -3.98 -13.28
CA PRO A 33 1.59 -5.42 -13.34
C PRO A 33 3.07 -5.71 -13.08
N GLY A 34 3.31 -6.72 -12.28
CA GLY A 34 4.68 -7.06 -11.92
C GLY A 34 5.17 -6.35 -10.68
N ALA A 35 4.35 -5.53 -10.06
CA ALA A 35 4.74 -4.86 -8.82
C ALA A 35 4.98 -5.87 -7.72
N VAL A 36 5.93 -5.54 -6.86
CA VAL A 36 6.32 -6.38 -5.74
C VAL A 36 6.16 -5.60 -4.45
N ILE A 37 5.52 -6.19 -3.48
CA ILE A 37 5.39 -5.58 -2.16
C ILE A 37 6.62 -5.96 -1.35
N ASP A 38 7.38 -4.96 -0.94
CA ASP A 38 8.58 -5.20 -0.14
C ASP A 38 8.24 -5.27 1.34
N ASP A 39 7.29 -4.45 1.76
CA ASP A 39 6.96 -4.39 3.17
C ASP A 39 5.58 -3.77 3.31
N ALA A 40 4.86 -4.20 4.31
CA ALA A 40 3.55 -3.64 4.57
C ALA A 40 3.26 -3.75 6.05
N GLY A 41 2.58 -2.77 6.57
CA GLY A 41 2.25 -2.79 7.98
C GLY A 41 1.09 -1.88 8.28
N VAL A 42 0.56 -2.03 9.48
CA VAL A 42 -0.52 -1.20 9.95
C VAL A 42 -0.04 -0.44 11.18
N ASP A 43 -0.20 0.85 11.15
CA ASP A 43 0.16 1.70 12.26
C ASP A 43 -1.12 2.25 12.88
N VAL A 44 -1.26 2.07 14.18
CA VAL A 44 -2.43 2.55 14.89
C VAL A 44 -2.08 3.87 15.53
N ASN A 45 -2.83 4.88 15.16
CA ASN A 45 -2.51 6.23 15.56
C ASN A 45 -3.41 6.67 16.68
N GLY A 46 -2.84 6.68 17.87
CA GLY A 46 -3.49 7.27 19.01
C GLY A 46 -4.63 6.45 19.59
N PRO A 47 -4.79 6.49 20.89
CA PRO A 47 -5.81 5.69 21.54
C PRO A 47 -7.22 6.25 21.37
N PHE A 48 -7.33 7.52 20.99
CA PHE A 48 -8.65 8.13 20.94
C PHE A 48 -9.26 8.13 19.54
N THR A 49 -8.43 8.25 18.54
CA THR A 49 -8.93 8.32 17.17
C THR A 49 -9.21 6.95 16.62
N GLY A 50 -8.40 5.99 17.02
CA GLY A 50 -8.53 4.65 16.50
C GLY A 50 -8.31 4.55 15.01
N THR A 51 -7.72 5.56 14.39
CA THR A 51 -7.43 5.46 12.96
C THR A 51 -6.28 4.49 12.74
N ARG A 52 -6.34 3.81 11.62
CA ARG A 52 -5.29 2.89 11.22
C ARG A 52 -4.75 3.31 9.89
N HIS A 53 -3.43 3.26 9.79
CA HIS A 53 -2.75 3.63 8.56
C HIS A 53 -2.12 2.38 8.00
N LEU A 54 -2.55 2.01 6.81
CA LEU A 54 -1.91 0.93 6.08
C LEU A 54 -0.78 1.54 5.27
N ILE A 55 0.43 1.10 5.54
CA ILE A 55 1.61 1.63 4.88
C ILE A 55 2.21 0.50 4.06
N VAL A 56 2.37 0.74 2.77
CA VAL A 56 2.88 -0.27 1.86
C VAL A 56 4.07 0.28 1.11
N ASN A 57 5.17 -0.43 1.19
CA ASN A 57 6.37 -0.12 0.41
C ASN A 57 6.45 -1.12 -0.73
N TYR A 58 6.62 -0.64 -1.94
CA TYR A 58 6.56 -1.50 -3.10
C TYR A 58 7.58 -1.09 -4.15
N ARG A 59 7.78 -1.98 -5.09
CA ARG A 59 8.58 -1.70 -6.28
C ARG A 59 7.73 -2.01 -7.49
N GLU A 60 7.82 -1.18 -8.49
CA GLU A 60 7.11 -1.41 -9.75
C GLU A 60 8.12 -1.52 -10.86
N PRO A 61 7.84 -2.31 -11.89
CA PRO A 61 8.73 -2.36 -13.04
C PRO A 61 8.80 -0.98 -13.68
N ALA A 62 10.01 -0.48 -13.86
CA ALA A 62 10.20 0.81 -14.52
C ALA A 62 10.14 0.59 -16.02
N GLU A 63 9.22 1.29 -16.63
CA GLU A 63 9.09 1.25 -18.06
C GLU A 63 10.11 2.16 -18.63
N LYS A 64 11.05 1.57 -19.25
CA LYS A 64 12.05 2.42 -19.83
C LYS A 64 11.50 2.97 -21.09
N GLY A 65 10.77 3.92 -21.02
CA GLY A 65 10.35 4.61 -22.17
C GLY A 65 10.65 3.87 -23.45
N ALA A 66 10.69 2.80 -23.35
CA ALA A 66 11.05 1.90 -24.42
C ALA A 66 11.10 2.54 -25.74
#